data_3a33ff2940bd33a418c312c30fe3737c
#
_entry.id   3a33ff2940bd33a418c312c30fe3737c
#
_cell.length_a   1.000
_cell.length_b   1.000
_cell.length_c   1.000
_cell.angle_alpha   90.00
_cell.angle_beta   90.00
_cell.angle_gamma   90.00
#
_symmetry.space_group_name_H-M   'P 1'
#
loop_
_entity.id
_entity.type
_entity.pdbx_description
1 polymer ?
#
loop_
_entity_poly.entity_id
_entity_poly.type
_entity_poly.pdbx_seq_one_letter_code
_entity_poly.pdbx_strand_id
1 'polypeptide(L)'
;MCDYDGAMTIAEKTGNHREPRRVTAAMVAAHAGVSTATVSLVANGKSSGRVSAKNEQRVREAIRELGYIVDSIGSSLAKGVSSLVVLVAPDISNPFFAKVIAGVRSVLASDYQLMLSVTDAGVSPSASETRKILGLRPAGLLVHAPSQEFLEEIGGNLPMVVLDAPGISAKFPAVNMDVAQGARDVVAHFAAQGHTRAAYLDAITGTETLAVRREAFLQAAGDFGIEVLPSSVASSMIDVTAASAAFSEHWPSWKKAGVTALGCATDNHAFGVLHAARTLQIRIPQQLAVAGFDDLPYSATSNPAITSVQLNAQEGGRLAALKLRSLLEGKSPEPLQSMLPSSLVVRGSTVIDGDR
;
A
#
# COMPACT_ATOMS: atom_id res chain seq x y z
N MET A 1 5.51 -59.84 11.06
CA MET A 1 5.56 -60.46 12.39
C MET A 1 6.62 -59.71 13.18
N CYS A 2 6.19 -58.66 13.85
CA CYS A 2 6.81 -58.00 14.99
C CYS A 2 5.86 -56.86 15.39
N ASP A 3 5.06 -57.20 16.40
CA ASP A 3 4.19 -56.32 17.12
C ASP A 3 5.02 -55.32 17.94
N TYR A 4 4.62 -54.02 17.92
CA TYR A 4 4.99 -53.07 18.95
C TYR A 4 3.77 -52.29 19.36
N ASP A 5 3.00 -52.89 20.29
CA ASP A 5 2.05 -52.18 21.14
C ASP A 5 2.85 -51.40 22.19
N GLY A 6 2.67 -50.11 22.21
CA GLY A 6 3.19 -49.17 23.19
C GLY A 6 2.23 -48.05 23.42
N ALA A 7 1.14 -48.32 24.13
CA ALA A 7 0.22 -47.29 24.60
C ALA A 7 0.91 -46.38 25.60
N MET A 8 1.26 -45.19 25.16
CA MET A 8 1.79 -44.11 26.04
C MET A 8 0.61 -43.21 26.44
N THR A 9 0.13 -43.45 27.65
CA THR A 9 -0.89 -42.65 28.30
C THR A 9 -0.33 -41.25 28.55
N ILE A 10 -0.78 -40.28 27.78
CA ILE A 10 -0.47 -38.85 27.99
C ILE A 10 -1.40 -38.39 29.13
N ALA A 11 -0.83 -38.18 30.34
CA ALA A 11 -1.49 -37.52 31.43
C ALA A 11 -1.82 -36.06 31.03
N GLU A 12 -3.08 -35.75 30.87
CA GLU A 12 -3.58 -34.38 30.76
C GLU A 12 -3.23 -33.58 32.02
N LYS A 13 -2.17 -32.79 31.95
CA LYS A 13 -1.97 -31.69 32.88
C LYS A 13 -2.90 -30.56 32.46
N THR A 14 -4.04 -30.48 33.06
CA THR A 14 -4.91 -29.29 33.09
C THR A 14 -4.18 -28.17 33.81
N GLY A 15 -3.29 -27.50 33.07
CA GLY A 15 -2.68 -26.24 33.49
C GLY A 15 -3.75 -25.17 33.44
N ASN A 16 -4.17 -24.72 34.59
CA ASN A 16 -5.05 -23.56 34.79
C ASN A 16 -4.28 -22.30 34.25
N HIS A 17 -4.35 -22.01 32.97
CA HIS A 17 -3.87 -20.77 32.37
C HIS A 17 -4.75 -19.64 32.89
N ARG A 18 -4.46 -19.12 34.08
CA ARG A 18 -4.94 -17.80 34.49
C ARG A 18 -4.39 -16.81 33.49
N GLU A 19 -5.27 -16.23 32.65
CA GLU A 19 -4.92 -15.09 31.83
C GLU A 19 -4.18 -14.05 32.69
N PRO A 20 -3.06 -13.48 32.22
CA PRO A 20 -2.33 -12.48 32.98
C PRO A 20 -3.29 -11.31 33.25
N ARG A 21 -3.58 -11.08 34.52
CA ARG A 21 -4.53 -10.06 34.98
C ARG A 21 -4.00 -8.69 34.52
N ARG A 22 -4.70 -8.07 33.58
CA ARG A 22 -4.29 -6.79 32.98
C ARG A 22 -4.17 -5.74 34.10
N VAL A 23 -2.99 -5.11 34.22
CA VAL A 23 -2.75 -4.07 35.22
C VAL A 23 -3.65 -2.86 34.90
N THR A 24 -4.32 -2.33 35.89
CA THR A 24 -5.27 -1.22 35.74
C THR A 24 -4.72 0.07 36.36
N ALA A 25 -5.24 1.22 35.91
CA ALA A 25 -4.89 2.52 36.51
C ALA A 25 -5.18 2.58 38.02
N ALA A 26 -6.20 1.83 38.50
CA ALA A 26 -6.53 1.72 39.93
C ALA A 26 -5.42 0.99 40.70
N MET A 27 -4.82 -0.06 40.13
CA MET A 27 -3.68 -0.77 40.75
C MET A 27 -2.45 0.13 40.86
N VAL A 28 -2.15 0.90 39.78
CA VAL A 28 -1.06 1.90 39.79
C VAL A 28 -1.32 2.98 40.84
N ALA A 29 -2.55 3.48 40.93
CA ALA A 29 -2.94 4.49 41.91
C ALA A 29 -2.76 4.00 43.36
N ALA A 30 -3.20 2.76 43.65
CA ALA A 30 -3.01 2.14 44.95
C ALA A 30 -1.52 1.95 45.28
N HIS A 31 -0.70 1.48 44.32
CA HIS A 31 0.73 1.25 44.50
C HIS A 31 1.48 2.56 44.73
N ALA A 32 1.15 3.60 43.96
CA ALA A 32 1.78 4.92 44.05
C ALA A 32 1.20 5.78 45.19
N GLY A 33 0.12 5.38 45.84
CA GLY A 33 -0.56 6.15 46.92
C GLY A 33 -1.11 7.49 46.44
N VAL A 34 -1.72 7.50 45.23
CA VAL A 34 -2.33 8.68 44.62
C VAL A 34 -3.71 8.36 44.06
N SER A 35 -4.44 9.35 43.55
CA SER A 35 -5.71 9.13 42.87
C SER A 35 -5.51 8.57 41.43
N THR A 36 -6.51 7.88 40.89
CA THR A 36 -6.51 7.44 39.49
C THR A 36 -6.44 8.61 38.50
N ALA A 37 -6.98 9.79 38.88
CA ALA A 37 -6.87 11.00 38.12
C ALA A 37 -5.41 11.46 38.01
N THR A 38 -4.64 11.38 39.10
CA THR A 38 -3.20 11.69 39.10
C THR A 38 -2.43 10.73 38.22
N VAL A 39 -2.72 9.42 38.28
CA VAL A 39 -2.13 8.41 37.36
C VAL A 39 -2.42 8.78 35.91
N SER A 40 -3.67 9.13 35.58
CA SER A 40 -4.06 9.52 34.22
C SER A 40 -3.30 10.75 33.74
N LEU A 41 -3.10 11.77 34.58
CA LEU A 41 -2.34 12.97 34.22
C LEU A 41 -0.87 12.64 33.90
N VAL A 42 -0.23 11.83 34.75
CA VAL A 42 1.19 11.44 34.58
C VAL A 42 1.36 10.53 33.39
N ALA A 43 0.52 9.51 33.24
CA ALA A 43 0.58 8.52 32.18
C ALA A 43 0.34 9.14 30.78
N ASN A 44 -0.44 10.24 30.70
CA ASN A 44 -0.71 10.97 29.45
C ASN A 44 0.20 12.20 29.26
N GLY A 45 1.27 12.37 30.06
CA GLY A 45 2.21 13.50 29.93
C GLY A 45 1.63 14.88 30.25
N LYS A 46 0.47 14.94 30.96
CA LYS A 46 -0.25 16.19 31.31
C LYS A 46 -0.06 16.58 32.78
N SER A 47 1.05 16.15 33.39
CA SER A 47 1.39 16.35 34.80
C SER A 47 1.91 17.77 35.11
N SER A 48 2.46 18.50 34.15
CA SER A 48 3.08 19.82 34.33
C SER A 48 2.10 20.83 34.97
N GLY A 49 2.50 21.38 36.10
CA GLY A 49 1.71 22.36 36.87
C GLY A 49 0.47 21.79 37.56
N ARG A 50 0.20 20.49 37.45
CA ARG A 50 -1.01 19.82 38.01
C ARG A 50 -0.70 18.72 39.01
N VAL A 51 0.52 18.17 38.96
CA VAL A 51 1.00 17.10 39.85
C VAL A 51 2.35 17.50 40.40
N SER A 52 2.57 17.29 41.71
CA SER A 52 3.88 17.57 42.31
C SER A 52 4.94 16.60 41.73
N ALA A 53 6.20 17.09 41.64
CA ALA A 53 7.32 16.28 41.13
C ALA A 53 7.48 14.94 41.89
N LYS A 54 7.23 14.98 43.22
CA LYS A 54 7.26 13.77 44.07
C LYS A 54 6.20 12.74 43.67
N ASN A 55 4.97 13.17 43.43
CA ASN A 55 3.88 12.25 43.02
C ASN A 55 4.08 11.78 41.57
N GLU A 56 4.58 12.64 40.69
CA GLU A 56 4.90 12.24 39.32
C GLU A 56 5.94 11.12 39.29
N GLN A 57 7.01 11.24 40.08
CA GLN A 57 8.04 10.22 40.16
C GLN A 57 7.49 8.90 40.70
N ARG A 58 6.69 8.93 41.80
CA ARG A 58 6.04 7.72 42.36
C ARG A 58 5.15 7.01 41.33
N VAL A 59 4.38 7.76 40.57
CA VAL A 59 3.53 7.19 39.53
C VAL A 59 4.36 6.57 38.42
N ARG A 60 5.42 7.23 37.95
CA ARG A 60 6.32 6.71 36.92
C ARG A 60 7.00 5.41 37.36
N GLU A 61 7.42 5.33 38.64
CA GLU A 61 7.99 4.12 39.22
C GLU A 61 6.95 3.01 39.29
N ALA A 62 5.76 3.26 39.80
CA ALA A 62 4.67 2.28 39.84
C ALA A 62 4.24 1.77 38.46
N ILE A 63 4.21 2.63 37.44
CA ILE A 63 3.96 2.25 36.05
C ILE A 63 5.02 1.26 35.55
N ARG A 64 6.31 1.51 35.81
CA ARG A 64 7.41 0.63 35.42
C ARG A 64 7.38 -0.71 36.15
N GLU A 65 7.19 -0.69 37.46
CA GLU A 65 7.20 -1.90 38.31
C GLU A 65 6.02 -2.83 37.99
N LEU A 66 4.85 -2.27 37.77
CA LEU A 66 3.64 -3.04 37.48
C LEU A 66 3.49 -3.38 35.99
N GLY A 67 4.30 -2.79 35.08
CA GLY A 67 4.14 -2.97 33.63
C GLY A 67 2.82 -2.37 33.11
N TYR A 68 2.34 -1.27 33.72
CA TYR A 68 1.10 -0.65 33.30
C TYR A 68 1.22 0.02 31.93
N ILE A 69 0.34 -0.36 31.03
CA ILE A 69 0.17 0.26 29.72
C ILE A 69 -1.16 1.01 29.72
N VAL A 70 -1.11 2.30 29.32
CA VAL A 70 -2.33 3.12 29.21
C VAL A 70 -3.29 2.45 28.26
N ASP A 71 -4.50 2.16 28.71
CA ASP A 71 -5.57 1.69 27.83
C ASP A 71 -6.07 2.86 26.96
N SER A 72 -5.44 3.03 25.80
CA SER A 72 -5.81 4.05 24.83
C SER A 72 -7.23 3.81 24.28
N ILE A 73 -7.64 2.54 24.15
CA ILE A 73 -8.98 2.16 23.67
C ILE A 73 -10.03 2.51 24.72
N GLY A 74 -9.82 2.13 25.98
CA GLY A 74 -10.72 2.49 27.08
C GLY A 74 -10.77 4.01 27.33
N SER A 75 -9.64 4.71 27.19
CA SER A 75 -9.56 6.17 27.29
C SER A 75 -10.29 6.87 26.14
N SER A 76 -10.18 6.35 24.93
CA SER A 76 -10.86 6.86 23.72
C SER A 76 -12.38 6.64 23.83
N LEU A 77 -12.81 5.47 24.29
CA LEU A 77 -14.21 5.18 24.58
C LEU A 77 -14.81 6.13 25.62
N ALA A 78 -14.07 6.41 26.72
CA ALA A 78 -14.52 7.32 27.75
C ALA A 78 -14.61 8.78 27.30
N LYS A 79 -13.81 9.18 26.29
CA LYS A 79 -13.78 10.54 25.70
C LYS A 79 -14.64 10.68 24.47
N GLY A 80 -15.16 9.59 23.91
CA GLY A 80 -15.89 9.59 22.64
C GLY A 80 -15.05 9.96 21.41
N VAL A 81 -13.71 10.01 21.54
CA VAL A 81 -12.78 10.41 20.45
C VAL A 81 -11.73 9.34 20.25
N SER A 82 -11.71 8.73 19.09
CA SER A 82 -10.67 7.76 18.69
C SER A 82 -9.41 8.49 18.19
N SER A 83 -8.24 7.94 18.52
CA SER A 83 -6.96 8.37 17.93
C SER A 83 -6.43 7.37 16.90
N LEU A 84 -7.26 6.40 16.46
CA LEU A 84 -6.91 5.38 15.50
C LEU A 84 -7.29 5.81 14.10
N VAL A 85 -6.35 5.83 13.17
CA VAL A 85 -6.59 5.94 11.73
C VAL A 85 -6.22 4.60 11.10
N VAL A 86 -7.09 4.05 10.25
CA VAL A 86 -6.82 2.82 9.53
C VAL A 86 -6.50 3.14 8.06
N LEU A 87 -5.38 2.62 7.59
CA LEU A 87 -5.04 2.58 6.17
C LEU A 87 -5.35 1.18 5.63
N VAL A 88 -6.32 1.10 4.74
CA VAL A 88 -6.62 -0.11 3.98
C VAL A 88 -5.80 -0.08 2.70
N ALA A 89 -4.90 -1.05 2.55
CA ALA A 89 -4.01 -1.14 1.40
C ALA A 89 -3.90 -2.59 0.92
N PRO A 90 -3.88 -2.83 -0.40
CA PRO A 90 -3.60 -4.16 -0.92
C PRO A 90 -2.10 -4.44 -0.80
N ASP A 91 -1.75 -5.65 -0.56
CA ASP A 91 -0.40 -6.22 -0.62
C ASP A 91 0.78 -5.25 -0.37
N ILE A 92 1.23 -5.17 0.87
CA ILE A 92 2.34 -4.28 1.27
C ILE A 92 3.73 -4.77 0.82
N SER A 93 3.83 -5.88 0.10
CA SER A 93 5.09 -6.36 -0.47
C SER A 93 5.63 -5.43 -1.57
N ASN A 94 4.75 -4.64 -2.22
CA ASN A 94 5.16 -3.61 -3.17
C ASN A 94 5.73 -2.39 -2.42
N PRO A 95 7.01 -2.00 -2.63
CA PRO A 95 7.65 -0.83 -2.01
C PRO A 95 6.93 0.50 -2.25
N PHE A 96 6.03 0.59 -3.22
CA PHE A 96 5.15 1.73 -3.45
C PHE A 96 4.37 2.07 -2.16
N PHE A 97 3.81 1.06 -1.48
CA PHE A 97 3.03 1.29 -0.25
C PHE A 97 3.90 1.78 0.92
N ALA A 98 5.18 1.39 0.98
CA ALA A 98 6.08 1.93 1.99
C ALA A 98 6.25 3.45 1.86
N LYS A 99 6.31 3.98 0.63
CA LYS A 99 6.35 5.43 0.36
C LYS A 99 5.02 6.10 0.74
N VAL A 100 3.88 5.51 0.40
CA VAL A 100 2.55 6.02 0.83
C VAL A 100 2.46 6.10 2.35
N ILE A 101 2.81 5.03 3.06
CA ILE A 101 2.81 4.96 4.54
C ILE A 101 3.72 6.04 5.13
N ALA A 102 4.91 6.24 4.57
CA ALA A 102 5.83 7.30 5.01
C ALA A 102 5.20 8.68 4.87
N GLY A 103 4.52 8.95 3.74
CA GLY A 103 3.77 10.18 3.51
C GLY A 103 2.64 10.38 4.54
N VAL A 104 1.83 9.36 4.77
CA VAL A 104 0.75 9.40 5.77
C VAL A 104 1.29 9.68 7.17
N ARG A 105 2.34 8.97 7.58
CA ARG A 105 2.96 9.14 8.90
C ARG A 105 3.54 10.52 9.11
N SER A 106 4.09 11.16 8.07
CA SER A 106 4.66 12.51 8.18
C SER A 106 3.64 13.56 8.63
N VAL A 107 2.35 13.28 8.46
CA VAL A 107 1.25 14.19 8.83
C VAL A 107 0.54 13.75 10.11
N LEU A 108 0.27 12.45 10.28
CA LEU A 108 -0.64 11.96 11.33
C LEU A 108 0.07 11.42 12.57
N ALA A 109 1.37 11.09 12.51
CA ALA A 109 2.05 10.33 13.57
C ALA A 109 2.12 11.05 14.94
N SER A 110 1.94 12.37 15.01
CA SER A 110 1.92 13.13 16.28
C SER A 110 0.62 12.93 17.05
N ASP A 111 -0.50 12.77 16.35
CA ASP A 111 -1.83 12.85 16.93
C ASP A 111 -2.62 11.55 16.82
N TYR A 112 -2.28 10.71 15.84
CA TYR A 112 -3.01 9.49 15.50
C TYR A 112 -2.09 8.28 15.42
N GLN A 113 -2.59 7.14 15.87
CA GLN A 113 -1.98 5.84 15.62
C GLN A 113 -2.44 5.31 14.27
N LEU A 114 -1.49 5.02 13.38
CA LEU A 114 -1.79 4.40 12.10
C LEU A 114 -1.80 2.88 12.24
N MET A 115 -2.92 2.25 11.87
CA MET A 115 -3.06 0.81 11.72
C MET A 115 -3.20 0.46 10.25
N LEU A 116 -2.56 -0.61 9.82
CA LEU A 116 -2.70 -1.15 8.47
C LEU A 116 -3.71 -2.30 8.48
N SER A 117 -4.67 -2.24 7.57
CA SER A 117 -5.52 -3.37 7.19
C SER A 117 -5.09 -3.80 5.79
N VAL A 118 -4.48 -4.97 5.70
CA VAL A 118 -3.90 -5.46 4.45
C VAL A 118 -4.85 -6.48 3.82
N THR A 119 -5.12 -6.31 2.54
CA THR A 119 -5.88 -7.26 1.70
C THR A 119 -4.96 -7.86 0.65
N ASP A 120 -5.42 -8.88 -0.06
CA ASP A 120 -4.72 -9.40 -1.23
C ASP A 120 -4.68 -8.36 -2.37
N ALA A 121 -3.71 -8.49 -3.28
CA ALA A 121 -3.55 -7.57 -4.39
C ALA A 121 -4.82 -7.48 -5.26
N GLY A 122 -5.37 -6.27 -5.39
CA GLY A 122 -6.57 -6.01 -6.18
C GLY A 122 -7.89 -6.46 -5.53
N VAL A 123 -7.86 -6.86 -4.26
CA VAL A 123 -9.05 -7.30 -3.51
C VAL A 123 -9.42 -6.24 -2.47
N SER A 124 -10.65 -5.75 -2.53
CA SER A 124 -11.21 -4.91 -1.45
C SER A 124 -11.59 -5.76 -0.24
N PRO A 125 -11.58 -5.19 0.98
CA PRO A 125 -12.04 -5.92 2.14
C PRO A 125 -13.46 -6.47 1.95
N SER A 126 -13.67 -7.71 2.37
CA SER A 126 -15.01 -8.30 2.42
C SER A 126 -15.89 -7.57 3.46
N ALA A 127 -17.22 -7.74 3.37
CA ALA A 127 -18.16 -7.21 4.35
C ALA A 127 -17.82 -7.60 5.80
N SER A 128 -17.27 -8.82 6.00
CA SER A 128 -16.81 -9.28 7.31
C SER A 128 -15.60 -8.50 7.81
N GLU A 129 -14.63 -8.23 6.96
CA GLU A 129 -13.43 -7.45 7.29
C GLU A 129 -13.76 -5.98 7.50
N THR A 130 -14.64 -5.43 6.66
CA THR A 130 -15.16 -4.06 6.83
C THR A 130 -15.79 -3.88 8.21
N ARG A 131 -16.66 -4.82 8.65
CA ARG A 131 -17.24 -4.77 9.99
C ARG A 131 -16.19 -4.87 11.10
N LYS A 132 -15.12 -5.66 10.94
CA LYS A 132 -14.01 -5.70 11.90
C LYS A 132 -13.29 -4.36 11.98
N ILE A 133 -13.02 -3.72 10.84
CA ILE A 133 -12.40 -2.38 10.77
C ILE A 133 -13.30 -1.37 11.50
N LEU A 134 -14.60 -1.33 11.19
CA LEU A 134 -15.56 -0.43 11.84
C LEU A 134 -15.72 -0.71 13.34
N GLY A 135 -15.62 -1.97 13.74
CA GLY A 135 -15.65 -2.40 15.15
C GLY A 135 -14.51 -1.83 15.99
N LEU A 136 -13.38 -1.46 15.38
CA LEU A 136 -12.28 -0.74 16.05
C LEU A 136 -12.62 0.73 16.33
N ARG A 137 -13.71 1.25 15.79
CA ARG A 137 -14.15 2.65 15.88
C ARG A 137 -13.03 3.62 15.53
N PRO A 138 -12.44 3.52 14.32
CA PRO A 138 -11.40 4.43 13.91
C PRO A 138 -11.92 5.87 13.85
N ALA A 139 -11.03 6.83 14.05
CA ALA A 139 -11.32 8.25 13.82
C ALA A 139 -11.57 8.54 12.33
N GLY A 140 -10.85 7.83 11.46
CA GLY A 140 -10.98 7.95 10.02
C GLY A 140 -10.26 6.85 9.25
N LEU A 141 -10.53 6.79 7.95
CA LEU A 141 -9.98 5.81 7.02
C LEU A 141 -9.20 6.48 5.89
N LEU A 142 -8.11 5.84 5.51
CA LEU A 142 -7.44 6.02 4.23
C LEU A 142 -7.60 4.70 3.46
N VAL A 143 -8.15 4.74 2.25
CA VAL A 143 -8.48 3.51 1.52
C VAL A 143 -7.91 3.56 0.11
N HIS A 144 -7.04 2.61 -0.21
CA HIS A 144 -6.45 2.49 -1.53
C HIS A 144 -7.33 1.63 -2.43
N ALA A 145 -7.66 2.14 -3.61
CA ALA A 145 -8.43 1.46 -4.66
C ALA A 145 -9.65 0.66 -4.14
N PRO A 146 -10.57 1.29 -3.37
CA PRO A 146 -11.73 0.59 -2.83
C PRO A 146 -12.69 0.16 -3.95
N SER A 147 -13.43 -0.95 -3.72
CA SER A 147 -14.59 -1.28 -4.54
C SER A 147 -15.80 -0.39 -4.20
N GLN A 148 -16.75 -0.31 -5.13
CA GLN A 148 -18.00 0.41 -4.91
C GLN A 148 -18.79 -0.19 -3.73
N GLU A 149 -18.81 -1.52 -3.61
CA GLU A 149 -19.48 -2.23 -2.50
C GLU A 149 -18.89 -1.87 -1.13
N PHE A 150 -17.55 -1.78 -1.05
CA PHE A 150 -16.88 -1.35 0.18
C PHE A 150 -17.29 0.06 0.59
N LEU A 151 -17.38 0.98 -0.37
CA LEU A 151 -17.78 2.36 -0.11
C LEU A 151 -19.24 2.46 0.36
N GLU A 152 -20.14 1.66 -0.22
CA GLU A 152 -21.54 1.59 0.17
C GLU A 152 -21.73 1.04 1.59
N GLU A 153 -20.94 0.01 1.95
CA GLU A 153 -21.01 -0.60 3.29
C GLU A 153 -20.50 0.34 4.40
N ILE A 154 -19.46 1.13 4.13
CA ILE A 154 -18.95 2.10 5.10
C ILE A 154 -19.96 3.22 5.34
N GLY A 155 -20.70 3.62 4.32
CA GLY A 155 -21.62 4.75 4.40
C GLY A 155 -20.90 6.09 4.66
N GLY A 156 -21.65 7.21 4.60
CA GLY A 156 -21.06 8.54 4.70
C GLY A 156 -20.68 9.05 6.11
N ASN A 157 -20.73 8.22 7.15
CA ASN A 157 -20.63 8.67 8.54
C ASN A 157 -19.21 8.70 9.12
N LEU A 158 -18.22 8.17 8.41
CA LEU A 158 -16.84 8.10 8.87
C LEU A 158 -15.94 8.96 7.97
N PRO A 159 -15.10 9.87 8.52
CA PRO A 159 -14.09 10.58 7.76
C PRO A 159 -13.24 9.62 6.93
N MET A 160 -13.26 9.77 5.61
CA MET A 160 -12.58 8.87 4.69
C MET A 160 -11.96 9.63 3.52
N VAL A 161 -10.75 9.23 3.13
CA VAL A 161 -10.08 9.70 1.91
C VAL A 161 -9.66 8.49 1.10
N VAL A 162 -9.90 8.57 -0.19
CA VAL A 162 -9.60 7.51 -1.15
C VAL A 162 -8.28 7.81 -1.87
N LEU A 163 -7.48 6.78 -2.08
CA LEU A 163 -6.26 6.85 -2.87
C LEU A 163 -6.38 5.93 -4.08
N ASP A 164 -5.84 6.39 -5.20
CA ASP A 164 -5.66 5.58 -6.42
C ASP A 164 -6.95 4.92 -6.91
N ALA A 165 -7.99 5.73 -7.05
CA ALA A 165 -9.31 5.31 -7.48
C ALA A 165 -9.91 6.33 -8.47
N PRO A 166 -9.38 6.42 -9.70
CA PRO A 166 -9.73 7.46 -10.67
C PRO A 166 -11.20 7.45 -11.09
N GLY A 167 -11.87 6.30 -11.08
CA GLY A 167 -13.29 6.15 -11.45
C GLY A 167 -14.28 6.43 -10.32
N ILE A 168 -13.81 6.67 -9.09
CA ILE A 168 -14.70 6.84 -7.95
C ILE A 168 -15.38 8.20 -7.95
N SER A 169 -16.64 8.18 -7.55
CA SER A 169 -17.52 9.33 -7.43
C SER A 169 -16.84 10.56 -6.83
N ALA A 170 -17.03 11.72 -7.47
CA ALA A 170 -16.58 13.03 -6.98
C ALA A 170 -17.09 13.42 -5.57
N LYS A 171 -17.87 12.56 -4.92
CA LYS A 171 -18.36 12.76 -3.55
C LYS A 171 -17.32 12.53 -2.46
N PHE A 172 -16.28 11.73 -2.75
CA PHE A 172 -15.26 11.41 -1.78
C PHE A 172 -14.00 12.24 -1.99
N PRO A 173 -13.36 12.75 -0.91
CA PRO A 173 -12.02 13.29 -1.02
C PRO A 173 -11.09 12.21 -1.55
N ALA A 174 -10.34 12.54 -2.60
CA ALA A 174 -9.45 11.57 -3.26
C ALA A 174 -8.09 12.17 -3.61
N VAL A 175 -7.09 11.30 -3.69
CA VAL A 175 -5.76 11.58 -4.24
C VAL A 175 -5.42 10.50 -5.23
N ASN A 176 -5.31 10.87 -6.50
CA ASN A 176 -5.00 9.99 -7.61
C ASN A 176 -3.65 10.35 -8.24
N MET A 177 -3.06 9.42 -8.96
CA MET A 177 -1.89 9.61 -9.81
C MET A 177 -2.34 9.68 -11.27
N ASP A 178 -1.70 10.52 -12.08
CA ASP A 178 -1.96 10.59 -13.52
C ASP A 178 -1.28 9.44 -14.25
N VAL A 179 -1.82 8.24 -14.04
CA VAL A 179 -1.28 7.02 -14.66
C VAL A 179 -1.54 6.96 -16.16
N ALA A 180 -2.58 7.65 -16.64
CA ALA A 180 -2.87 7.72 -18.06
C ALA A 180 -1.76 8.49 -18.81
N GLN A 181 -1.34 9.64 -18.28
CA GLN A 181 -0.22 10.38 -18.85
C GLN A 181 1.08 9.58 -18.79
N GLY A 182 1.35 8.89 -17.68
CA GLY A 182 2.53 8.04 -17.56
C GLY A 182 2.57 6.91 -18.59
N ALA A 183 1.44 6.25 -18.85
CA ALA A 183 1.34 5.23 -19.89
C ALA A 183 1.56 5.81 -21.29
N ARG A 184 1.02 7.01 -21.55
CA ARG A 184 1.22 7.75 -22.80
C ARG A 184 2.70 8.10 -23.01
N ASP A 185 3.40 8.53 -21.95
CA ASP A 185 4.83 8.89 -22.01
C ASP A 185 5.70 7.66 -22.35
N VAL A 186 5.35 6.47 -21.83
CA VAL A 186 6.02 5.21 -22.21
C VAL A 186 5.89 4.94 -23.70
N VAL A 187 4.69 5.06 -24.24
CA VAL A 187 4.42 4.80 -25.65
C VAL A 187 5.09 5.84 -26.53
N ALA A 188 5.01 7.12 -26.18
CA ALA A 188 5.71 8.20 -26.88
C ALA A 188 7.23 7.96 -26.92
N HIS A 189 7.81 7.48 -25.81
CA HIS A 189 9.22 7.11 -25.75
C HIS A 189 9.53 5.93 -26.68
N PHE A 190 8.72 4.87 -26.71
CA PHE A 190 8.89 3.77 -27.65
C PHE A 190 8.84 4.22 -29.10
N ALA A 191 7.87 5.08 -29.45
CA ALA A 191 7.77 5.66 -30.79
C ALA A 191 9.02 6.48 -31.17
N ALA A 192 9.51 7.30 -30.24
CA ALA A 192 10.74 8.10 -30.43
C ALA A 192 12.00 7.23 -30.62
N GLN A 193 12.02 6.01 -30.07
CA GLN A 193 13.08 5.01 -30.27
C GLN A 193 12.87 4.16 -31.54
N GLY A 194 11.83 4.46 -32.36
CA GLY A 194 11.57 3.80 -33.64
C GLY A 194 10.85 2.44 -33.52
N HIS A 195 10.29 2.11 -32.37
CA HIS A 195 9.48 0.90 -32.23
C HIS A 195 8.14 1.07 -32.94
N THR A 196 7.75 0.07 -33.72
CA THR A 196 6.49 0.04 -34.47
C THR A 196 5.54 -1.07 -33.98
N ARG A 197 6.02 -2.00 -33.15
CA ARG A 197 5.24 -3.08 -32.56
C ARG A 197 5.59 -3.27 -31.10
N ALA A 198 4.55 -3.25 -30.25
CA ALA A 198 4.71 -3.45 -28.84
C ALA A 198 3.79 -4.53 -28.29
N ALA A 199 4.13 -5.04 -27.12
CA ALA A 199 3.30 -5.86 -26.28
C ALA A 199 3.01 -5.16 -24.93
N TYR A 200 2.03 -5.65 -24.23
CA TYR A 200 1.70 -5.18 -22.88
C TYR A 200 1.52 -6.36 -21.92
N LEU A 201 2.27 -6.36 -20.83
CA LEU A 201 2.12 -7.32 -19.74
C LEU A 201 1.33 -6.68 -18.60
N ASP A 202 0.04 -7.04 -18.55
CA ASP A 202 -0.95 -6.49 -17.61
C ASP A 202 -0.93 -7.21 -16.26
N ALA A 203 -1.58 -6.62 -15.28
CA ALA A 203 -1.81 -7.23 -13.99
C ALA A 203 -3.21 -7.86 -13.90
N ILE A 204 -3.30 -9.07 -13.37
CA ILE A 204 -4.57 -9.71 -13.04
C ILE A 204 -5.09 -9.10 -11.74
N THR A 205 -5.69 -7.93 -11.83
CA THR A 205 -6.35 -7.26 -10.69
C THR A 205 -7.59 -6.54 -11.19
N GLY A 206 -8.59 -6.40 -10.33
CA GLY A 206 -9.82 -5.67 -10.64
C GLY A 206 -9.73 -4.16 -10.35
N THR A 207 -8.54 -3.58 -10.22
CA THR A 207 -8.41 -2.16 -9.85
C THR A 207 -8.57 -1.24 -11.05
N GLU A 208 -9.35 -0.19 -10.89
CA GLU A 208 -9.62 0.83 -11.92
C GLU A 208 -8.33 1.49 -12.43
N THR A 209 -7.39 1.76 -11.55
CA THR A 209 -6.09 2.36 -11.91
C THR A 209 -5.31 1.54 -12.94
N LEU A 210 -5.28 0.22 -12.79
CA LEU A 210 -4.59 -0.65 -13.74
C LEU A 210 -5.35 -0.75 -15.06
N ALA A 211 -6.68 -0.73 -15.02
CA ALA A 211 -7.50 -0.65 -16.24
C ALA A 211 -7.23 0.64 -17.00
N VAL A 212 -7.25 1.79 -16.33
CA VAL A 212 -6.92 3.11 -16.91
C VAL A 212 -5.51 3.11 -17.51
N ARG A 213 -4.53 2.53 -16.83
CA ARG A 213 -3.14 2.43 -17.29
C ARG A 213 -3.05 1.63 -18.59
N ARG A 214 -3.68 0.45 -18.64
CA ARG A 214 -3.73 -0.39 -19.84
C ARG A 214 -4.43 0.32 -21.00
N GLU A 215 -5.60 0.87 -20.77
CA GLU A 215 -6.38 1.56 -21.80
C GLU A 215 -5.61 2.75 -22.38
N ALA A 216 -5.00 3.56 -21.51
CA ALA A 216 -4.18 4.69 -21.95
C ALA A 216 -2.96 4.23 -22.77
N PHE A 217 -2.31 3.10 -22.40
CA PHE A 217 -1.20 2.53 -23.18
C PHE A 217 -1.68 2.10 -24.57
N LEU A 218 -2.79 1.35 -24.67
CA LEU A 218 -3.33 0.87 -25.94
C LEU A 218 -3.80 2.02 -26.84
N GLN A 219 -4.47 3.01 -26.27
CA GLN A 219 -4.89 4.19 -27.00
C GLN A 219 -3.69 4.98 -27.54
N ALA A 220 -2.71 5.25 -26.68
CA ALA A 220 -1.49 5.95 -27.08
C ALA A 220 -0.72 5.18 -28.15
N ALA A 221 -0.67 3.84 -28.10
CA ALA A 221 -0.06 3.03 -29.14
C ALA A 221 -0.69 3.30 -30.50
N GLY A 222 -2.02 3.36 -30.59
CA GLY A 222 -2.72 3.75 -31.82
C GLY A 222 -2.37 5.18 -32.25
N ASP A 223 -2.36 6.15 -31.34
CA ASP A 223 -2.07 7.56 -31.61
C ASP A 223 -0.64 7.75 -32.15
N PHE A 224 0.32 6.97 -31.68
CA PHE A 224 1.74 7.04 -32.10
C PHE A 224 2.11 6.05 -33.20
N GLY A 225 1.16 5.30 -33.77
CA GLY A 225 1.38 4.35 -34.86
C GLY A 225 2.13 3.09 -34.45
N ILE A 226 2.06 2.70 -33.17
CA ILE A 226 2.60 1.45 -32.64
C ILE A 226 1.50 0.39 -32.66
N GLU A 227 1.72 -0.70 -33.38
CA GLU A 227 0.79 -1.83 -33.42
C GLU A 227 0.88 -2.66 -32.13
N VAL A 228 -0.24 -2.83 -31.43
CA VAL A 228 -0.41 -3.76 -30.31
C VAL A 228 -1.53 -4.72 -30.66
N LEU A 229 -1.17 -5.93 -31.06
CA LEU A 229 -2.17 -6.95 -31.38
C LEU A 229 -2.86 -7.47 -30.10
N PRO A 230 -4.13 -7.91 -30.17
CA PRO A 230 -4.80 -8.54 -29.02
C PRO A 230 -4.00 -9.72 -28.43
N SER A 231 -3.30 -10.50 -29.30
CA SER A 231 -2.40 -11.57 -28.89
C SER A 231 -1.08 -11.09 -28.27
N SER A 232 -0.80 -9.81 -28.32
CA SER A 232 0.38 -9.18 -27.70
C SER A 232 0.07 -8.57 -26.33
N VAL A 233 -1.13 -8.81 -25.77
CA VAL A 233 -1.50 -8.48 -24.40
C VAL A 233 -1.59 -9.78 -23.61
N ALA A 234 -0.82 -9.86 -22.54
CA ALA A 234 -0.87 -10.97 -21.57
C ALA A 234 -1.06 -10.38 -20.16
N SER A 235 -1.41 -11.22 -19.21
CA SER A 235 -1.59 -10.78 -17.81
C SER A 235 -1.04 -11.81 -16.84
N SER A 236 -0.55 -11.31 -15.70
CA SER A 236 -0.11 -12.14 -14.59
C SER A 236 -0.42 -11.48 -13.24
N MET A 237 -0.23 -12.22 -12.16
CA MET A 237 -0.18 -11.63 -10.82
C MET A 237 0.95 -10.59 -10.75
N ILE A 238 0.84 -9.60 -9.85
CA ILE A 238 1.88 -8.60 -9.57
C ILE A 238 2.99 -9.27 -8.75
N ASP A 239 3.67 -10.20 -9.37
CA ASP A 239 4.74 -11.02 -8.79
C ASP A 239 5.81 -11.29 -9.84
N VAL A 240 7.07 -11.25 -9.43
CA VAL A 240 8.23 -11.42 -10.33
C VAL A 240 8.23 -12.80 -10.98
N THR A 241 7.88 -13.84 -10.24
CA THR A 241 7.88 -15.23 -10.74
C THR A 241 6.74 -15.45 -11.72
N ALA A 242 5.53 -14.98 -11.38
CA ALA A 242 4.36 -15.08 -12.24
C ALA A 242 4.57 -14.30 -13.55
N ALA A 243 5.11 -13.09 -13.47
CA ALA A 243 5.44 -12.27 -14.63
C ALA A 243 6.52 -12.93 -15.53
N SER A 244 7.53 -13.54 -14.91
CA SER A 244 8.57 -14.30 -15.64
C SER A 244 7.98 -15.48 -16.40
N ALA A 245 7.07 -16.23 -15.78
CA ALA A 245 6.40 -17.36 -16.42
C ALA A 245 5.52 -16.89 -17.59
N ALA A 246 4.67 -15.88 -17.37
CA ALA A 246 3.79 -15.33 -18.41
C ALA A 246 4.60 -14.78 -19.61
N PHE A 247 5.68 -14.03 -19.35
CA PHE A 247 6.54 -13.55 -20.41
C PHE A 247 7.18 -14.73 -21.20
N SER A 248 7.69 -15.73 -20.50
CA SER A 248 8.33 -16.90 -21.15
C SER A 248 7.37 -17.66 -22.07
N GLU A 249 6.11 -17.77 -21.64
CA GLU A 249 5.04 -18.42 -22.42
C GLU A 249 4.71 -17.63 -23.70
N HIS A 250 4.59 -16.29 -23.60
CA HIS A 250 4.11 -15.47 -24.70
C HIS A 250 5.23 -14.98 -25.63
N TRP A 251 6.48 -14.93 -25.18
CA TRP A 251 7.59 -14.40 -25.94
C TRP A 251 7.78 -15.03 -27.33
N PRO A 252 7.68 -16.36 -27.54
CA PRO A 252 7.85 -16.94 -28.86
C PRO A 252 6.86 -16.39 -29.90
N SER A 253 5.61 -16.17 -29.51
CA SER A 253 4.57 -15.60 -30.36
C SER A 253 4.79 -14.11 -30.61
N TRP A 254 5.17 -13.35 -29.59
CA TRP A 254 5.48 -11.92 -29.68
C TRP A 254 6.68 -11.67 -30.58
N LYS A 255 7.73 -12.47 -30.42
CA LYS A 255 8.91 -12.39 -31.28
C LYS A 255 8.56 -12.66 -32.74
N LYS A 256 7.73 -13.70 -33.01
CA LYS A 256 7.25 -14.02 -34.37
C LYS A 256 6.38 -12.90 -34.95
N ALA A 257 5.62 -12.21 -34.12
CA ALA A 257 4.83 -11.03 -34.49
C ALA A 257 5.67 -9.76 -34.69
N GLY A 258 6.99 -9.80 -34.41
CA GLY A 258 7.90 -8.67 -34.58
C GLY A 258 7.83 -7.64 -33.44
N VAL A 259 7.38 -8.03 -32.25
CA VAL A 259 7.38 -7.16 -31.04
C VAL A 259 8.81 -6.83 -30.64
N THR A 260 9.11 -5.55 -30.48
CA THR A 260 10.42 -5.04 -30.08
C THR A 260 10.36 -4.14 -28.84
N ALA A 261 9.16 -3.82 -28.33
CA ALA A 261 8.95 -3.06 -27.12
C ALA A 261 7.88 -3.72 -26.24
N LEU A 262 8.06 -3.63 -24.92
CA LEU A 262 7.14 -4.21 -23.93
C LEU A 262 6.86 -3.21 -22.83
N GLY A 263 5.60 -2.78 -22.71
CA GLY A 263 5.10 -2.08 -21.54
C GLY A 263 4.66 -3.08 -20.46
N CYS A 264 5.08 -2.84 -19.23
CA CYS A 264 4.71 -3.64 -18.07
C CYS A 264 3.82 -2.82 -17.15
N ALA A 265 2.75 -3.42 -16.65
CA ALA A 265 1.80 -2.75 -15.75
C ALA A 265 2.45 -2.25 -14.45
N THR A 266 3.51 -2.91 -13.97
CA THR A 266 4.31 -2.50 -12.80
C THR A 266 5.78 -2.86 -12.99
N ASP A 267 6.66 -2.33 -12.15
CA ASP A 267 8.07 -2.71 -12.12
C ASP A 267 8.27 -4.18 -11.71
N ASN A 268 7.38 -4.75 -10.88
CA ASN A 268 7.45 -6.17 -10.55
C ASN A 268 7.31 -7.05 -11.80
N HIS A 269 6.42 -6.66 -12.74
CA HIS A 269 6.33 -7.33 -14.04
C HIS A 269 7.62 -7.14 -14.85
N ALA A 270 8.17 -5.94 -14.88
CA ALA A 270 9.41 -5.67 -15.60
C ALA A 270 10.60 -6.47 -15.02
N PHE A 271 10.70 -6.63 -13.70
CA PHE A 271 11.71 -7.50 -13.08
C PHE A 271 11.54 -8.96 -13.50
N GLY A 272 10.29 -9.46 -13.57
CA GLY A 272 9.98 -10.80 -14.07
C GLY A 272 10.43 -10.98 -15.51
N VAL A 273 10.18 -9.99 -16.36
CA VAL A 273 10.64 -9.97 -17.76
C VAL A 273 12.17 -10.00 -17.84
N LEU A 274 12.88 -9.18 -17.05
CA LEU A 274 14.34 -9.20 -17.00
C LEU A 274 14.89 -10.57 -16.56
N HIS A 275 14.24 -11.20 -15.57
CA HIS A 275 14.61 -12.53 -15.11
C HIS A 275 14.46 -13.58 -16.23
N ALA A 276 13.30 -13.61 -16.89
CA ALA A 276 13.05 -14.54 -18.02
C ALA A 276 13.96 -14.25 -19.20
N ALA A 277 14.17 -12.97 -19.55
CA ALA A 277 15.04 -12.57 -20.65
C ALA A 277 16.48 -13.08 -20.48
N ARG A 278 17.01 -13.05 -19.25
CA ARG A 278 18.32 -13.61 -18.94
C ARG A 278 18.37 -15.12 -19.22
N THR A 279 17.36 -15.85 -18.77
CA THR A 279 17.27 -17.31 -18.99
C THR A 279 17.10 -17.67 -20.47
N LEU A 280 16.32 -16.87 -21.20
CA LEU A 280 16.06 -17.05 -22.64
C LEU A 280 17.13 -16.40 -23.55
N GLN A 281 18.16 -15.81 -22.96
CA GLN A 281 19.25 -15.12 -23.67
C GLN A 281 18.77 -13.97 -24.58
N ILE A 282 17.73 -13.26 -24.14
CA ILE A 282 17.18 -12.09 -24.84
C ILE A 282 17.95 -10.86 -24.38
N ARG A 283 18.52 -10.11 -25.30
CA ARG A 283 19.26 -8.88 -25.01
C ARG A 283 18.29 -7.71 -24.87
N ILE A 284 18.28 -7.10 -23.69
CA ILE A 284 17.54 -5.89 -23.39
C ILE A 284 18.55 -4.73 -23.30
N PRO A 285 18.37 -3.63 -24.04
CA PRO A 285 17.21 -3.30 -24.89
C PRO A 285 17.34 -3.75 -26.37
N GLN A 286 18.48 -4.32 -26.81
CA GLN A 286 18.79 -4.51 -28.23
C GLN A 286 17.80 -5.38 -29.01
N GLN A 287 17.15 -6.36 -28.35
CA GLN A 287 16.13 -7.22 -28.97
C GLN A 287 14.73 -6.89 -28.47
N LEU A 288 14.63 -6.36 -27.24
CA LEU A 288 13.36 -5.99 -26.62
C LEU A 288 13.61 -4.83 -25.66
N ALA A 289 13.00 -3.69 -25.94
CA ALA A 289 12.91 -2.59 -24.98
C ALA A 289 11.85 -2.92 -23.93
N VAL A 290 12.13 -2.64 -22.65
CA VAL A 290 11.21 -2.95 -21.54
C VAL A 290 11.01 -1.70 -20.67
N ALA A 291 9.75 -1.30 -20.47
CA ALA A 291 9.39 -0.23 -19.55
C ALA A 291 8.46 -0.74 -18.45
N GLY A 292 8.70 -0.28 -17.24
CA GLY A 292 7.89 -0.58 -16.04
C GLY A 292 7.04 0.61 -15.59
N PHE A 293 6.48 0.48 -14.39
CA PHE A 293 5.66 1.48 -13.73
C PHE A 293 5.87 1.39 -12.21
N ASP A 294 5.82 2.51 -11.47
CA ASP A 294 5.97 2.76 -10.04
C ASP A 294 7.33 3.36 -9.64
N ASP A 295 8.37 3.21 -10.45
CA ASP A 295 9.76 3.59 -10.19
C ASP A 295 10.23 3.10 -8.81
N LEU A 296 10.18 1.78 -8.66
CA LEU A 296 10.62 1.12 -7.42
C LEU A 296 12.13 1.31 -7.22
N PRO A 297 12.64 1.26 -5.98
CA PRO A 297 14.07 1.48 -5.71
C PRO A 297 15.00 0.56 -6.50
N TYR A 298 14.56 -0.66 -6.80
CA TYR A 298 15.34 -1.65 -7.53
C TYR A 298 15.40 -1.39 -9.05
N SER A 299 14.53 -0.55 -9.59
CA SER A 299 14.48 -0.24 -11.02
C SER A 299 15.73 0.50 -11.48
N ALA A 300 16.31 1.33 -10.61
CA ALA A 300 17.58 2.02 -10.87
C ALA A 300 18.81 1.11 -10.75
N THR A 301 18.72 0.01 -9.98
CA THR A 301 19.86 -0.89 -9.66
C THR A 301 19.79 -2.23 -10.39
N SER A 302 18.71 -2.51 -11.13
CA SER A 302 18.62 -3.68 -12.01
C SER A 302 19.62 -3.59 -13.17
N ASN A 303 19.86 -4.71 -13.83
CA ASN A 303 20.74 -4.75 -15.01
C ASN A 303 20.04 -5.42 -16.20
N PRO A 304 19.69 -4.66 -17.25
CA PRO A 304 19.79 -3.18 -17.33
C PRO A 304 18.86 -2.49 -16.32
N ALA A 305 19.19 -1.24 -15.97
CA ALA A 305 18.31 -0.41 -15.17
C ALA A 305 16.98 -0.13 -15.90
N ILE A 306 15.84 -0.30 -15.22
CA ILE A 306 14.52 -0.25 -15.84
C ILE A 306 14.07 1.20 -16.05
N THR A 307 13.70 1.53 -17.29
CA THR A 307 12.89 2.69 -17.63
C THR A 307 11.51 2.50 -16.98
N SER A 308 11.08 3.45 -16.15
CA SER A 308 9.85 3.30 -15.38
C SER A 308 9.12 4.63 -15.19
N VAL A 309 7.81 4.57 -15.10
CA VAL A 309 7.00 5.72 -14.74
C VAL A 309 7.08 5.93 -13.24
N GLN A 310 7.62 7.07 -12.82
CA GLN A 310 7.67 7.47 -11.42
C GLN A 310 6.31 7.99 -10.97
N LEU A 311 5.81 7.41 -9.88
CA LEU A 311 4.64 7.87 -9.15
C LEU A 311 5.05 8.58 -7.86
N ASN A 312 4.37 9.70 -7.58
CA ASN A 312 4.64 10.51 -6.39
C ASN A 312 3.97 9.92 -5.13
N ALA A 313 4.22 8.62 -4.83
CA ALA A 313 3.55 7.84 -3.80
C ALA A 313 3.63 8.47 -2.40
N GLN A 314 4.82 8.99 -2.01
CA GLN A 314 4.98 9.63 -0.71
C GLN A 314 4.15 10.92 -0.60
N GLU A 315 4.16 11.73 -1.64
CA GLU A 315 3.34 12.95 -1.70
C GLU A 315 1.84 12.61 -1.73
N GLY A 316 1.45 11.54 -2.44
CA GLY A 316 0.09 11.03 -2.42
C GLY A 316 -0.38 10.68 -1.01
N GLY A 317 0.42 9.92 -0.27
CA GLY A 317 0.15 9.60 1.13
C GLY A 317 0.07 10.85 2.01
N ARG A 318 0.97 11.82 1.81
CA ARG A 318 0.99 13.08 2.57
C ARG A 318 -0.29 13.91 2.32
N LEU A 319 -0.69 14.07 1.06
CA LEU A 319 -1.90 14.81 0.71
C LEU A 319 -3.17 14.12 1.21
N ALA A 320 -3.25 12.79 1.10
CA ALA A 320 -4.37 12.04 1.63
C ALA A 320 -4.51 12.22 3.15
N ALA A 321 -3.39 12.19 3.87
CA ALA A 321 -3.37 12.43 5.30
C ALA A 321 -3.77 13.86 5.69
N LEU A 322 -3.37 14.88 4.92
CA LEU A 322 -3.81 16.26 5.11
C LEU A 322 -5.32 16.41 4.90
N LYS A 323 -5.87 15.79 3.83
CA LYS A 323 -7.31 15.77 3.58
C LYS A 323 -8.07 15.09 4.73
N LEU A 324 -7.56 13.94 5.20
CA LEU A 324 -8.18 13.23 6.32
C LEU A 324 -8.13 14.09 7.60
N ARG A 325 -7.01 14.75 7.89
CA ARG A 325 -6.90 15.64 9.05
C ARG A 325 -7.91 16.79 8.98
N SER A 326 -8.12 17.39 7.79
CA SER A 326 -9.15 18.41 7.61
C SER A 326 -10.55 17.88 7.94
N LEU A 327 -10.89 16.67 7.47
CA LEU A 327 -12.17 16.04 7.81
C LEU A 327 -12.30 15.78 9.33
N LEU A 328 -11.24 15.32 9.99
CA LEU A 328 -11.22 15.07 11.43
C LEU A 328 -11.38 16.35 12.25
N GLU A 329 -10.98 17.49 11.69
CA GLU A 329 -11.21 18.84 12.25
C GLU A 329 -12.58 19.43 11.90
N GLY A 330 -13.44 18.66 11.22
CA GLY A 330 -14.78 19.10 10.77
C GLY A 330 -14.73 20.09 9.61
N LYS A 331 -13.64 20.11 8.83
CA LYS A 331 -13.45 20.96 7.65
C LYS A 331 -13.55 20.13 6.37
N SER A 332 -14.05 20.73 5.30
CA SER A 332 -13.98 20.13 3.96
C SER A 332 -12.58 20.34 3.38
N PRO A 333 -11.91 19.29 2.87
CA PRO A 333 -10.62 19.46 2.20
C PRO A 333 -10.80 20.10 0.83
N GLU A 334 -9.92 21.06 0.50
CA GLU A 334 -9.88 21.71 -0.81
C GLU A 334 -8.51 21.56 -1.46
N PRO A 335 -8.45 21.16 -2.74
CA PRO A 335 -9.56 20.62 -3.55
C PRO A 335 -10.04 19.28 -3.01
N LEU A 336 -11.30 18.91 -3.27
CA LEU A 336 -11.85 17.63 -2.83
C LEU A 336 -11.09 16.47 -3.46
N GLN A 337 -10.77 16.57 -4.74
CA GLN A 337 -9.94 15.62 -5.46
C GLN A 337 -8.62 16.24 -5.90
N SER A 338 -7.54 15.49 -5.80
CA SER A 338 -6.22 15.89 -6.27
C SER A 338 -5.69 14.85 -7.24
N MET A 339 -5.09 15.33 -8.33
CA MET A 339 -4.35 14.51 -9.29
C MET A 339 -2.88 14.88 -9.20
N LEU A 340 -2.02 13.91 -8.90
CA LEU A 340 -0.57 14.09 -8.88
C LEU A 340 0.02 13.70 -10.24
N PRO A 341 0.96 14.48 -10.78
CA PRO A 341 1.61 14.15 -12.02
C PRO A 341 2.47 12.89 -11.87
N SER A 342 2.60 12.16 -12.96
CA SER A 342 3.62 11.12 -13.14
C SER A 342 4.72 11.63 -14.08
N SER A 343 5.85 10.93 -14.13
CA SER A 343 6.94 11.24 -15.05
C SER A 343 7.70 9.98 -15.47
N LEU A 344 8.09 9.89 -16.73
CA LEU A 344 8.91 8.78 -17.23
C LEU A 344 10.38 9.01 -16.87
N VAL A 345 10.98 8.04 -16.18
CA VAL A 345 12.43 8.00 -15.89
C VAL A 345 13.08 7.03 -16.85
N VAL A 346 13.73 7.57 -17.88
CA VAL A 346 14.39 6.79 -18.94
C VAL A 346 15.71 6.21 -18.44
N ARG A 347 15.91 4.90 -18.67
CA ARG A 347 17.12 4.14 -18.28
C ARG A 347 17.52 3.13 -19.38
N GLY A 348 18.51 2.30 -19.08
CA GLY A 348 19.14 1.37 -20.02
C GLY A 348 18.26 0.24 -20.55
N SER A 349 17.06 0.00 -19.98
CA SER A 349 16.18 -1.05 -20.51
C SER A 349 15.42 -0.65 -21.79
N THR A 350 15.49 0.60 -22.20
CA THR A 350 14.86 1.10 -23.43
C THR A 350 15.80 1.91 -24.33
N VAL A 351 17.01 2.23 -23.89
CA VAL A 351 17.99 3.04 -24.65
C VAL A 351 19.26 2.23 -24.84
N ILE A 352 19.74 2.16 -26.07
CA ILE A 352 21.04 1.56 -26.38
C ILE A 352 22.14 2.60 -26.07
N ASP A 353 23.10 2.24 -25.20
CA ASP A 353 24.25 3.10 -24.91
C ASP A 353 25.05 3.35 -26.23
N GLY A 354 24.96 4.55 -26.73
CA GLY A 354 25.55 4.98 -27.98
C GLY A 354 24.90 6.22 -28.57
N ASP A 355 23.67 6.53 -28.14
CA ASP A 355 22.85 7.67 -28.59
C ASP A 355 22.76 8.81 -27.53
N ARG A 356 23.77 8.95 -26.66
CA ARG A 356 23.87 10.08 -25.72
C ARG A 356 24.84 11.12 -26.19
#